data_8be6d7d06d6c384d861c3f5415233eba
#
_entry.id   8be6d7d06d6c384d861c3f5415233eba
#
_cell.length_a   1.000
_cell.length_b   1.000
_cell.length_c   1.000
_cell.angle_alpha   90.00
_cell.angle_beta   90.00
_cell.angle_gamma   90.00
#
_symmetry.space_group_name_H-M   'P 1'
#
loop_
_entity.id
_entity.type
_entity.pdbx_description
1 polymer ?
#
loop_
_entity_poly.entity_id
_entity_poly.type
_entity_poly.pdbx_seq_one_letter_code
_entity_poly.pdbx_strand_id
1 'polypeptide(L)'
;MGSGDQTARQQARRQVGEAHAERARQWAGREKDLGKAAVEVVAALVARERAERRASAAVRSMLVLGVSVAEVAQRCGISQQAVTKLKHAHPDSSVESWGPEPKTHAGSDREGAS
;
A
#
# COMPACT_ATOMS: atom_id res chain seq x y z
N MET A 1 50.45 35.50 11.54
CA MET A 1 50.27 34.91 10.78
C MET A 1 49.29 33.97 10.99
N GLY A 2 49.04 33.34 11.79
CA GLY A 2 48.10 32.43 12.01
C GLY A 2 46.71 32.91 12.22
N SER A 3 46.54 34.11 12.74
CA SER A 3 45.24 34.57 13.09
C SER A 3 44.35 34.74 11.90
N GLY A 4 44.82 35.16 10.79
CA GLY A 4 44.06 35.31 9.60
C GLY A 4 43.62 33.97 9.03
N ASP A 5 44.50 32.98 9.09
CA ASP A 5 44.23 31.66 8.59
C ASP A 5 43.20 30.98 9.47
N GLN A 6 43.30 31.20 10.78
CA GLN A 6 42.36 30.57 11.68
C GLN A 6 40.98 31.16 11.51
N THR A 7 40.88 32.45 11.31
CA THR A 7 39.61 33.10 11.08
C THR A 7 38.95 32.61 9.80
N ALA A 8 39.75 32.45 8.76
CA ALA A 8 39.25 31.96 7.52
C ALA A 8 38.74 30.54 7.66
N ARG A 9 39.45 29.72 8.39
CA ARG A 9 39.05 28.34 8.61
C ARG A 9 37.80 28.27 9.45
N GLN A 10 37.65 29.11 10.45
CA GLN A 10 36.48 29.12 11.25
C GLN A 10 35.26 29.54 10.42
N GLN A 11 35.43 30.52 9.59
CA GLN A 11 34.36 30.96 8.74
C GLN A 11 34.00 29.88 7.73
N ALA A 12 35.00 29.20 7.19
CA ALA A 12 34.77 28.11 6.25
C ALA A 12 34.00 26.96 6.92
N ARG A 13 34.39 26.60 8.15
CA ARG A 13 33.69 25.55 8.85
C ARG A 13 32.25 25.90 9.11
N ARG A 14 31.99 27.13 9.46
CA ARG A 14 30.63 27.57 9.70
C ARG A 14 29.81 27.50 8.42
N GLN A 15 30.39 27.96 7.33
CA GLN A 15 29.71 27.97 6.05
C GLN A 15 29.41 26.55 5.57
N VAL A 16 30.37 25.65 5.69
CA VAL A 16 30.18 24.26 5.30
C VAL A 16 29.16 23.61 6.22
N GLY A 17 29.20 23.90 7.50
CA GLY A 17 28.24 23.36 8.45
C GLY A 17 26.83 23.78 8.13
N GLU A 18 26.66 25.05 7.75
CA GLU A 18 25.34 25.55 7.38
C GLU A 18 24.82 24.88 6.12
N ALA A 19 25.68 24.73 5.13
CA ALA A 19 25.30 24.05 3.89
C ALA A 19 24.91 22.60 4.15
N HIS A 20 25.66 21.96 5.02
CA HIS A 20 25.41 20.58 5.36
C HIS A 20 24.07 20.45 6.09
N ALA A 21 23.80 21.36 7.02
CA ALA A 21 22.54 21.33 7.75
C ALA A 21 21.36 21.60 6.82
N GLU A 22 21.53 22.51 5.90
CA GLU A 22 20.49 22.81 4.94
C GLU A 22 20.19 21.61 4.06
N ARG A 23 21.22 20.93 3.61
CA ARG A 23 21.07 19.76 2.78
C ARG A 23 20.38 18.63 3.57
N ALA A 24 20.74 18.49 4.84
CA ALA A 24 20.12 17.49 5.69
C ALA A 24 18.63 17.76 5.88
N ARG A 25 18.28 19.04 6.05
CA ARG A 25 16.87 19.42 6.18
C ARG A 25 16.08 19.13 4.91
N GLN A 26 16.67 19.42 3.76
CA GLN A 26 16.03 19.16 2.49
C GLN A 26 15.84 17.66 2.28
N TRP A 27 16.87 16.90 2.65
CA TRP A 27 16.82 15.45 2.50
C TRP A 27 15.73 14.87 3.42
N ALA A 28 15.65 15.34 4.66
CA ALA A 28 14.65 14.86 5.60
C ALA A 28 13.23 15.20 5.13
N GLY A 29 13.06 16.39 4.57
CA GLY A 29 11.77 16.79 4.02
C GLY A 29 11.35 15.90 2.86
N ARG A 30 12.32 15.60 1.99
CA ARG A 30 12.05 14.73 0.85
C ARG A 30 11.67 13.32 1.30
N GLU A 31 12.40 12.78 2.28
CA GLU A 31 12.10 11.46 2.82
C GLU A 31 10.72 11.40 3.43
N LYS A 32 10.33 12.45 4.12
CA LYS A 32 9.01 12.51 4.71
C LYS A 32 7.94 12.51 3.64
N ASP A 33 8.14 13.28 2.59
CA ASP A 33 7.17 13.34 1.49
C ASP A 33 7.09 12.03 0.75
N LEU A 34 8.22 11.37 0.52
CA LEU A 34 8.23 10.08 -0.13
C LEU A 34 7.53 9.04 0.74
N GLY A 35 7.71 9.11 2.04
CA GLY A 35 7.04 8.21 2.96
C GLY A 35 5.53 8.38 2.91
N LYS A 36 5.06 9.62 2.86
CA LYS A 36 3.64 9.88 2.75
C LYS A 36 3.09 9.35 1.44
N ALA A 37 3.82 9.57 0.36
CA ALA A 37 3.38 9.10 -0.95
C ALA A 37 3.35 7.58 -0.98
N ALA A 38 4.33 6.93 -0.36
CA ALA A 38 4.36 5.47 -0.31
C ALA A 38 3.15 4.93 0.44
N VAL A 39 2.76 5.58 1.53
CA VAL A 39 1.57 5.17 2.26
C VAL A 39 0.33 5.30 1.38
N GLU A 40 0.24 6.38 0.60
CA GLU A 40 -0.90 6.55 -0.28
C GLU A 40 -0.96 5.46 -1.35
N VAL A 41 0.18 5.08 -1.89
CA VAL A 41 0.22 4.01 -2.88
C VAL A 41 -0.29 2.71 -2.27
N VAL A 42 0.23 2.35 -1.12
CA VAL A 42 -0.15 1.09 -0.49
C VAL A 42 -1.60 1.12 -0.05
N ALA A 43 -2.05 2.25 0.50
CA ALA A 43 -3.45 2.37 0.92
C ALA A 43 -4.40 2.18 -0.26
N ALA A 44 -4.05 2.75 -1.41
CA ALA A 44 -4.87 2.59 -2.61
C ALA A 44 -4.90 1.14 -3.09
N LEU A 45 -3.76 0.47 -3.04
CA LEU A 45 -3.69 -0.94 -3.46
C LEU A 45 -4.49 -1.82 -2.51
N VAL A 46 -4.43 -1.54 -1.21
CA VAL A 46 -5.21 -2.30 -0.25
C VAL A 46 -6.70 -2.07 -0.47
N ALA A 47 -7.09 -0.83 -0.71
CA ALA A 47 -8.49 -0.50 -0.96
C ALA A 47 -8.99 -1.19 -2.22
N ARG A 48 -8.15 -1.24 -3.24
CA ARG A 48 -8.48 -1.90 -4.49
C ARG A 48 -8.70 -3.39 -4.25
N GLU A 49 -7.83 -4.02 -3.51
CA GLU A 49 -7.96 -5.44 -3.24
C GLU A 49 -9.21 -5.74 -2.44
N ARG A 50 -9.54 -4.91 -1.47
CA ARG A 50 -10.75 -5.09 -0.69
C ARG A 50 -11.99 -4.93 -1.54
N ALA A 51 -11.96 -3.97 -2.47
CA ALA A 51 -13.07 -3.76 -3.37
C ALA A 51 -13.26 -4.98 -4.28
N GLU A 52 -12.15 -5.56 -4.75
CA GLU A 52 -12.23 -6.75 -5.59
C GLU A 52 -12.79 -7.93 -4.82
N ARG A 53 -12.43 -8.08 -3.56
CA ARG A 53 -12.98 -9.15 -2.74
C ARG A 53 -14.48 -9.00 -2.55
N ARG A 54 -14.94 -7.78 -2.35
CA ARG A 54 -16.37 -7.52 -2.24
C ARG A 54 -17.08 -7.86 -3.54
N ALA A 55 -16.49 -7.50 -4.66
CA ALA A 55 -17.07 -7.81 -5.95
C ALA A 55 -17.14 -9.31 -6.19
N SER A 56 -16.07 -10.03 -5.82
CA SER A 56 -16.04 -11.47 -5.95
C SER A 56 -17.13 -12.12 -5.09
N ALA A 57 -17.29 -11.65 -3.87
CA ALA A 57 -18.31 -12.20 -2.98
C ALA A 57 -19.70 -11.96 -3.54
N ALA A 58 -19.93 -10.77 -4.10
CA ALA A 58 -21.22 -10.44 -4.68
C ALA A 58 -21.52 -11.32 -5.90
N VAL A 59 -20.51 -11.55 -6.74
CA VAL A 59 -20.67 -12.43 -7.90
C VAL A 59 -21.06 -13.83 -7.43
N ARG A 60 -20.36 -14.35 -6.44
CA ARG A 60 -20.66 -15.70 -5.95
C ARG A 60 -22.06 -15.75 -5.32
N SER A 61 -22.50 -14.69 -4.68
CA SER A 61 -23.84 -14.63 -4.15
C SER A 61 -24.88 -14.74 -5.26
N MET A 62 -24.65 -14.04 -6.35
CA MET A 62 -25.56 -14.14 -7.48
C MET A 62 -25.58 -15.55 -8.05
N LEU A 63 -24.42 -16.17 -8.15
CA LEU A 63 -24.34 -17.55 -8.68
C LEU A 63 -25.08 -18.53 -7.76
N VAL A 64 -24.98 -18.32 -6.45
CA VAL A 64 -25.70 -19.17 -5.51
C VAL A 64 -27.21 -19.00 -5.65
N LEU A 65 -27.65 -17.81 -6.05
CA LEU A 65 -29.06 -17.59 -6.27
C LEU A 65 -29.53 -18.19 -7.58
N GLY A 66 -28.67 -18.83 -8.33
CA GLY A 66 -29.05 -19.50 -9.56
C GLY A 66 -28.84 -18.72 -10.82
N VAL A 67 -28.21 -17.58 -10.75
CA VAL A 67 -27.98 -16.76 -11.93
C VAL A 67 -26.73 -17.27 -12.64
N SER A 68 -26.75 -17.38 -13.95
CA SER A 68 -25.60 -17.86 -14.72
C SER A 68 -24.55 -16.78 -14.86
N VAL A 69 -23.34 -17.17 -15.23
CA VAL A 69 -22.26 -16.21 -15.48
C VAL A 69 -22.68 -15.21 -16.54
N ALA A 70 -23.34 -15.68 -17.59
CA ALA A 70 -23.79 -14.79 -18.67
C ALA A 70 -24.78 -13.76 -18.15
N GLU A 71 -25.66 -14.17 -17.27
CA GLU A 71 -26.65 -13.25 -16.74
C GLU A 71 -26.03 -12.28 -15.76
N VAL A 72 -25.08 -12.71 -14.96
CA VAL A 72 -24.35 -11.82 -14.06
C VAL A 72 -23.67 -10.73 -14.87
N ALA A 73 -23.00 -11.15 -15.95
CA ALA A 73 -22.32 -10.19 -16.83
C ALA A 73 -23.29 -9.18 -17.40
N GLN A 74 -24.44 -9.64 -17.83
CA GLN A 74 -25.41 -8.78 -18.41
C GLN A 74 -25.98 -7.80 -17.39
N ARG A 75 -26.28 -8.26 -16.20
CA ARG A 75 -26.85 -7.40 -15.18
C ARG A 75 -25.85 -6.36 -14.69
N CYS A 76 -24.56 -6.71 -14.65
CA CYS A 76 -23.53 -5.80 -14.19
C CYS A 76 -22.96 -4.93 -15.31
N GLY A 77 -23.24 -5.26 -16.54
CA GLY A 77 -22.69 -4.49 -17.66
C GLY A 77 -21.20 -4.72 -17.86
N ILE A 78 -20.73 -5.91 -17.55
CA ILE A 78 -19.32 -6.26 -17.71
C ILE A 78 -19.21 -7.54 -18.54
N SER A 79 -18.01 -7.90 -18.94
CA SER A 79 -17.83 -9.07 -19.78
C SER A 79 -17.95 -10.34 -18.96
N GLN A 80 -18.29 -11.45 -19.62
CA GLN A 80 -18.33 -12.74 -18.96
C GLN A 80 -16.95 -13.12 -18.46
N GLN A 81 -15.92 -12.73 -19.18
CA GLN A 81 -14.56 -12.99 -18.77
C GLN A 81 -14.25 -12.29 -17.44
N ALA A 82 -14.71 -11.06 -17.28
CA ALA A 82 -14.53 -10.33 -16.04
C ALA A 82 -15.25 -11.01 -14.89
N VAL A 83 -16.47 -11.52 -15.14
CA VAL A 83 -17.21 -12.24 -14.12
C VAL A 83 -16.48 -13.52 -13.71
N THR A 84 -15.98 -14.26 -14.67
CA THR A 84 -15.26 -15.51 -14.40
C THR A 84 -14.01 -15.22 -13.61
N LYS A 85 -13.33 -14.14 -13.94
CA LYS A 85 -12.13 -13.76 -13.23
C LYS A 85 -12.46 -13.44 -11.78
N LEU A 86 -13.53 -12.68 -11.54
CA LEU A 86 -13.95 -12.37 -10.18
C LEU A 86 -14.38 -13.61 -9.42
N LYS A 87 -15.07 -14.53 -10.10
CA LYS A 87 -15.53 -15.75 -9.49
C LYS A 87 -14.36 -16.54 -8.93
N HIS A 88 -13.23 -16.57 -9.62
CA HIS A 88 -12.09 -17.36 -9.20
C HIS A 88 -11.01 -16.60 -8.44
N ALA A 89 -11.03 -15.29 -8.50
CA ALA A 89 -9.92 -14.50 -7.99
C ALA A 89 -9.78 -14.57 -6.47
N HIS A 90 -10.87 -14.64 -5.74
CA HIS A 90 -10.82 -14.65 -4.29
C HIS A 90 -11.76 -15.73 -3.78
N PRO A 91 -11.41 -16.98 -4.00
CA PRO A 91 -12.31 -18.07 -3.66
C PRO A 91 -12.66 -18.15 -2.20
N ASP A 92 -11.83 -17.58 -1.34
CA ASP A 92 -12.05 -17.71 0.04
C ASP A 92 -12.25 -16.37 0.64
N SER A 93 -13.01 -15.53 0.05
CA SER A 93 -13.11 -14.19 0.51
C SER A 93 -13.73 -14.07 1.86
N SER A 94 -14.34 -15.06 2.33
CA SER A 94 -14.89 -14.95 3.65
C SER A 94 -13.86 -14.81 4.64
N VAL A 95 -12.68 -15.18 4.29
CA VAL A 95 -11.75 -15.13 5.24
C VAL A 95 -11.23 -13.87 5.40
N GLU A 96 -11.59 -13.02 5.09
CA GLU A 96 -11.07 -11.85 5.27
C GLU A 96 -10.28 -11.56 6.23
N SER A 97 -9.74 -12.05 6.75
CA SER A 97 -8.83 -11.90 7.72
C SER A 97 -7.81 -11.08 7.26
N TRP A 98 -7.85 -10.50 6.46
CA TRP A 98 -6.91 -9.78 6.02
C TRP A 98 -6.41 -8.78 6.83
N GLY A 99 -6.36 -8.70 7.50
CA GLY A 99 -5.80 -7.93 8.19
C GLY A 99 -4.72 -8.03 8.70
N PRO A 100 -4.30 -7.67 9.01
CA PRO A 100 -3.06 -7.80 9.33
C PRO A 100 -2.79 -8.57 10.37
N GLU A 101 -3.05 -8.88 10.36
CA GLU A 101 -2.78 -9.47 10.97
C GLU A 101 -1.97 -10.03 11.03
N PRO A 102 -1.83 -10.19 10.85
CA PRO A 102 -1.05 -10.65 10.94
C PRO A 102 -0.41 -11.16 11.14
N LYS A 103 -0.30 -11.38 11.40
CA LYS A 103 0.26 -11.83 11.63
C LYS A 103 0.72 -12.30 11.70
N THR A 104 0.84 -12.52 11.75
CA THR A 104 1.24 -13.03 12.00
C THR A 104 1.36 -13.55 11.89
N HIS A 105 1.54 -13.86 11.92
CA HIS A 105 1.73 -14.48 12.15
C HIS A 105 1.93 -14.86 12.12
N ALA A 106 2.08 -15.00 12.05
CA ALA A 106 2.32 -15.44 12.36
C ALA A 106 2.17 -15.84 12.53
N GLY A 107 2.15 -16.10 12.57
CA GLY A 107 2.20 -16.44 13.01
C GLY A 107 1.71 -16.75 13.14
N SER A 108 1.65 -16.93 13.25
CA SER A 108 1.23 -17.20 13.66
C SER A 108 0.56 -17.41 13.88
N ASP A 109 0.57 -17.51 14.02
CA ASP A 109 0.05 -17.74 14.33
C ASP A 109 -0.70 -17.94 14.52
N ARG A 110 -0.83 -17.97 14.72
CA ARG A 110 -1.37 -18.16 14.88
C ARG A 110 -1.96 -18.69 14.97
N GLU A 111 -2.06 -18.79 14.95
CA GLU A 111 -2.54 -19.16 14.93
C GLU A 111 -3.07 -19.57 14.65
N GLY A 112 -3.11 -19.62 14.66
CA GLY A 112 -3.34 -19.87 14.34
C GLY A 112 -4.01 -20.02 13.82
N ALA A 113 -4.20 -20.06 13.63
CA ALA A 113 -4.68 -20.10 13.18
C ALA A 113 -5.28 -20.03 12.74
N SER A 114 -5.38 -19.91 12.54
CA SER A 114 -5.88 -19.87 12.12
C SER A 114 -6.02 -19.77 11.90
#